data_fb1e9e6aced30af6bac18ddd7cb4d1e2
#
_entry.id   fb1e9e6aced30af6bac18ddd7cb4d1e2
#
_cell.length_a   1.000
_cell.length_b   1.000
_cell.length_c   1.000
_cell.angle_alpha   90.00
_cell.angle_beta   90.00
_cell.angle_gamma   90.00
#
_symmetry.space_group_name_H-M   'P 1'
#
loop_
_entity.id
_entity.type
_entity.pdbx_description
1 polymer ?
#
loop_
_entity_poly.entity_id
_entity_poly.type
_entity_poly.pdbx_seq_one_letter_code
_entity_poly.pdbx_strand_id
1 'polypeptide(L)'
;WYLTVNVCFDLKRLANGRLLVGTDRLIKLPYYVSGVYEMGVHGKIYREYRLPGGYHHDTFEMEDGNILMLSQIPDRDTVEDVLVLVDRQTGEIVRTWDYREILPYNCPTTYSGSASAHDWFHNNAVWYDKKTDSITLSGRHQDAVINIDFQTGALNWILGDPEGWPKEYVENYFFRPVGDPFEWSYEQHGVVVCPDGDIMMFDNGHYRSKRKDSYSRAKDSYSRGVRYHIDREERTIRQVWQYGKERGADFFSPYICNVEYYDEGRYMVHSGGIAYKNGEPLEGLGSMDGTGEGCELNSITCELVGDEVVYELHVPSNVFRAEKLPMYYANETAELGVGETLGSMNRTGEFETEIPAVSTGELIPEHYNASVTEEEDRILFNATFEKGELAMLLLEEENGVVHRYYINTSAAKNFEAMCVGTFLKNDPRNVDVYVNKSGLSGEVTVRVLLENSIYETGVRMRME
;
A
#
# COMPACT_ATOMS: atom_id res chain seq x y z
N TRP A 1 13.71 5.84 14.54
CA TRP A 1 12.43 5.18 14.73
C TRP A 1 12.14 4.25 13.54
N TYR A 2 11.74 3.03 13.81
CA TYR A 2 11.30 2.07 12.80
C TYR A 2 10.18 1.18 13.37
N LEU A 3 9.32 0.69 12.49
CA LEU A 3 8.27 -0.27 12.78
C LEU A 3 8.40 -1.45 11.82
N THR A 4 8.38 -2.66 12.35
CA THR A 4 8.38 -3.87 11.54
C THR A 4 6.96 -4.35 11.34
N VAL A 5 6.53 -4.45 10.07
CA VAL A 5 5.25 -4.99 9.66
C VAL A 5 5.46 -6.13 8.65
N ASN A 6 4.49 -7.02 8.50
CA ASN A 6 4.62 -8.15 7.58
C ASN A 6 4.62 -7.73 6.10
N VAL A 7 3.75 -6.77 5.76
CA VAL A 7 3.67 -6.16 4.43
C VAL A 7 3.43 -4.68 4.64
N CYS A 8 4.20 -3.85 4.00
CA CYS A 8 3.98 -2.42 3.97
C CYS A 8 4.01 -1.95 2.53
N PHE A 9 2.93 -1.33 2.09
CA PHE A 9 2.88 -0.64 0.82
C PHE A 9 3.28 0.82 1.03
N ASP A 10 2.34 1.71 0.83
CA ASP A 10 2.56 3.11 1.01
C ASP A 10 2.36 3.54 2.46
N LEU A 11 2.94 4.67 2.81
CA LEU A 11 2.78 5.35 4.09
C LEU A 11 2.32 6.77 3.78
N LYS A 12 1.08 7.09 4.08
CA LYS A 12 0.52 8.43 3.81
C LYS A 12 0.34 9.23 5.09
N ARG A 13 0.76 10.49 5.07
CA ARG A 13 0.49 11.41 6.16
C ARG A 13 -0.86 12.07 5.98
N LEU A 14 -1.71 11.90 6.99
CA LEU A 14 -3.04 12.49 7.03
C LEU A 14 -3.01 13.96 7.47
N ALA A 15 -4.04 14.72 7.11
CA ALA A 15 -4.20 16.12 7.50
C ALA A 15 -4.21 16.34 9.01
N ASN A 16 -4.58 15.34 9.82
CA ASN A 16 -4.53 15.39 11.29
C ASN A 16 -3.16 14.99 11.88
N GLY A 17 -2.16 14.69 11.05
CA GLY A 17 -0.80 14.33 11.47
C GLY A 17 -0.56 12.85 11.71
N ARG A 18 -1.58 12.03 11.67
CA ARG A 18 -1.45 10.58 11.74
C ARG A 18 -0.99 10.02 10.40
N LEU A 19 -0.68 8.74 10.38
CA LEU A 19 -0.22 8.00 9.21
C LEU A 19 -1.25 6.94 8.85
N LEU A 20 -1.49 6.73 7.56
CA LEU A 20 -2.12 5.52 7.06
C LEU A 20 -1.01 4.51 6.72
N VAL A 21 -1.13 3.30 7.25
CA VAL A 21 -0.16 2.22 7.06
C VAL A 21 -0.93 0.93 6.83
N GLY A 22 -0.53 0.13 5.84
CA GLY A 22 -1.12 -1.19 5.62
C GLY A 22 -1.06 -2.04 6.88
N THR A 23 -2.13 -2.81 7.16
CA THR A 23 -2.13 -3.72 8.32
C THR A 23 -1.08 -4.82 8.13
N ASP A 24 -0.65 -5.43 9.21
CA ASP A 24 0.27 -6.57 9.17
C ASP A 24 -0.45 -7.92 8.98
N ARG A 25 -1.78 -7.89 8.81
CA ARG A 25 -2.61 -9.09 8.63
C ARG A 25 -2.84 -9.39 7.16
N LEU A 26 -2.14 -10.39 6.67
CA LEU A 26 -2.29 -10.86 5.30
C LEU A 26 -3.50 -11.79 5.18
N ILE A 27 -4.43 -11.46 4.31
CA ILE A 27 -5.66 -12.23 4.10
C ILE A 27 -5.66 -13.05 2.81
N LYS A 28 -4.91 -12.62 1.80
CA LYS A 28 -4.83 -13.31 0.50
C LYS A 28 -3.43 -13.15 -0.10
N LEU A 29 -2.97 -14.20 -0.79
CA LEU A 29 -1.73 -14.16 -1.58
C LEU A 29 -1.88 -13.20 -2.79
N PRO A 30 -0.79 -12.57 -3.23
CA PRO A 30 0.57 -12.68 -2.66
C PRO A 30 0.81 -11.71 -1.50
N TYR A 31 0.06 -10.61 -1.37
CA TYR A 31 0.38 -9.51 -0.45
C TYR A 31 -0.85 -8.73 0.05
N TYR A 32 -2.08 -9.17 -0.22
CA TYR A 32 -3.27 -8.43 0.19
C TYR A 32 -3.48 -8.49 1.69
N VAL A 33 -3.39 -7.32 2.33
CA VAL A 33 -3.60 -7.18 3.78
C VAL A 33 -5.05 -6.81 4.09
N SER A 34 -5.48 -7.00 5.34
CA SER A 34 -6.88 -6.82 5.73
C SER A 34 -7.41 -5.39 5.59
N GLY A 35 -6.53 -4.40 5.48
CA GLY A 35 -6.88 -2.98 5.38
C GLY A 35 -5.72 -2.08 5.79
N VAL A 36 -6.02 -0.93 6.39
CA VAL A 36 -5.02 0.04 6.84
C VAL A 36 -5.23 0.45 8.29
N TYR A 37 -4.13 0.74 8.99
CA TYR A 37 -4.12 1.40 10.28
C TYR A 37 -4.05 2.93 10.12
N GLU A 38 -4.83 3.65 10.90
CA GLU A 38 -4.56 5.05 11.23
C GLU A 38 -3.68 5.07 12.48
N MET A 39 -2.44 5.48 12.34
CA MET A 39 -1.40 5.35 13.36
C MET A 39 -0.72 6.69 13.62
N GLY A 40 -0.41 6.98 14.87
CA GLY A 40 0.44 8.12 15.21
C GLY A 40 1.90 7.88 14.83
N VAL A 41 2.67 8.96 14.69
CA VAL A 41 4.11 8.90 14.34
C VAL A 41 4.95 8.10 15.35
N HIS A 42 4.45 7.88 16.54
CA HIS A 42 5.08 7.04 17.57
C HIS A 42 4.59 5.60 17.56
N GLY A 43 3.74 5.22 16.58
CA GLY A 43 3.26 3.87 16.40
C GLY A 43 1.97 3.52 17.15
N LYS A 44 1.36 4.48 17.89
CA LYS A 44 0.04 4.24 18.49
C LYS A 44 -1.00 4.10 17.39
N ILE A 45 -1.69 2.96 17.34
CA ILE A 45 -2.81 2.70 16.42
C ILE A 45 -4.07 3.32 17.04
N TYR A 46 -4.74 4.17 16.28
CA TYR A 46 -5.98 4.84 16.69
C TYR A 46 -7.19 4.17 16.07
N ARG A 47 -7.04 3.64 14.86
CA ARG A 47 -8.12 3.03 14.11
C ARG A 47 -7.60 2.02 13.10
N GLU A 48 -8.43 1.06 12.75
CA GLU A 48 -8.25 0.14 11.64
C GLU A 48 -9.44 0.27 10.67
N TYR A 49 -9.13 0.38 9.39
CA TYR A 49 -10.11 0.32 8.31
C TYR A 49 -9.95 -1.02 7.61
N ARG A 50 -10.98 -1.85 7.66
CA ARG A 50 -10.96 -3.20 7.09
C ARG A 50 -11.69 -3.22 5.76
N LEU A 51 -11.10 -3.89 4.79
CA LEU A 51 -11.65 -4.09 3.46
C LEU A 51 -11.90 -5.58 3.22
N PRO A 52 -13.14 -6.01 2.91
CA PRO A 52 -13.44 -7.42 2.64
C PRO A 52 -12.58 -8.02 1.53
N GLY A 53 -12.24 -7.24 0.50
CA GLY A 53 -11.34 -7.63 -0.59
C GLY A 53 -9.85 -7.51 -0.24
N GLY A 54 -9.52 -6.92 0.90
CA GLY A 54 -8.16 -6.54 1.27
C GLY A 54 -7.72 -5.21 0.66
N TYR A 55 -6.57 -4.74 1.14
CA TYR A 55 -5.91 -3.51 0.71
C TYR A 55 -4.59 -3.84 0.00
N HIS A 56 -4.25 -3.02 -0.98
CA HIS A 56 -2.97 -3.04 -1.66
C HIS A 56 -2.55 -1.65 -2.13
N HIS A 57 -1.29 -1.45 -2.37
CA HIS A 57 -0.59 -0.35 -3.04
C HIS A 57 -0.82 1.05 -2.48
N ASP A 58 -2.02 1.65 -2.53
CA ASP A 58 -2.15 3.10 -2.35
C ASP A 58 -3.46 3.53 -1.70
N THR A 59 -3.42 4.70 -1.04
CA THR A 59 -4.57 5.39 -0.45
C THR A 59 -4.53 6.87 -0.78
N PHE A 60 -5.68 7.54 -0.69
CA PHE A 60 -5.78 9.00 -0.83
C PHE A 60 -6.80 9.56 0.17
N GLU A 61 -6.38 10.50 1.04
CA GLU A 61 -7.26 11.22 1.96
C GLU A 61 -8.02 12.32 1.20
N MET A 62 -9.34 12.28 1.24
CA MET A 62 -10.21 13.33 0.71
C MET A 62 -10.26 14.52 1.68
N GLU A 63 -10.64 15.71 1.20
CA GLU A 63 -10.75 16.91 2.07
C GLU A 63 -11.80 16.77 3.19
N ASP A 64 -12.83 15.98 2.98
CA ASP A 64 -13.84 15.65 3.99
C ASP A 64 -13.34 14.62 5.02
N GLY A 65 -12.13 14.12 4.83
CA GLY A 65 -11.47 13.12 5.65
C GLY A 65 -11.76 11.67 5.25
N ASN A 66 -12.68 11.42 4.31
CA ASN A 66 -12.91 10.08 3.78
C ASN A 66 -11.69 9.59 3.00
N ILE A 67 -11.55 8.29 2.81
CA ILE A 67 -10.33 7.70 2.29
C ILE A 67 -10.63 6.85 1.06
N LEU A 68 -9.99 7.18 -0.06
CA LEU A 68 -9.94 6.29 -1.21
C LEU A 68 -8.88 5.22 -0.97
N MET A 69 -9.22 3.95 -1.21
CA MET A 69 -8.33 2.81 -1.00
C MET A 69 -8.41 1.83 -2.18
N LEU A 70 -7.25 1.36 -2.62
CA LEU A 70 -7.18 0.33 -3.64
C LEU A 70 -7.53 -1.04 -3.06
N SER A 71 -8.39 -1.78 -3.76
CA SER A 71 -8.94 -3.05 -3.29
C SER A 71 -9.31 -3.98 -4.46
N GLN A 72 -10.05 -5.02 -4.14
CA GLN A 72 -10.62 -5.99 -5.08
C GLN A 72 -11.95 -6.54 -4.54
N ILE A 73 -12.76 -7.15 -5.41
CA ILE A 73 -13.98 -7.83 -4.97
C ILE A 73 -13.59 -9.19 -4.37
N PRO A 74 -14.08 -9.54 -3.15
CA PRO A 74 -13.87 -10.87 -2.60
C PRO A 74 -14.35 -11.98 -3.56
N ASP A 75 -13.63 -13.09 -3.58
CA ASP A 75 -13.96 -14.30 -4.35
C ASP A 75 -14.11 -14.13 -5.88
N ARG A 76 -13.69 -12.96 -6.40
CA ARG A 76 -13.65 -12.71 -7.84
C ARG A 76 -12.43 -13.38 -8.47
N ASP A 77 -12.53 -13.71 -9.75
CA ASP A 77 -11.46 -14.25 -10.58
C ASP A 77 -10.37 -13.23 -10.96
N THR A 78 -10.65 -11.93 -10.76
CA THR A 78 -9.69 -10.83 -10.98
C THR A 78 -9.29 -10.16 -9.69
N VAL A 79 -8.15 -9.48 -9.71
CA VAL A 79 -7.57 -8.74 -8.56
C VAL A 79 -7.16 -7.33 -8.99
N GLU A 80 -6.98 -6.44 -8.00
CA GLU A 80 -6.40 -5.10 -8.16
C GLU A 80 -7.13 -4.22 -9.20
N ASP A 81 -8.43 -4.40 -9.31
CA ASP A 81 -9.29 -3.76 -10.31
C ASP A 81 -10.49 -3.00 -9.71
N VAL A 82 -10.38 -2.62 -8.44
CA VAL A 82 -11.44 -1.91 -7.71
C VAL A 82 -10.87 -0.79 -6.85
N LEU A 83 -11.55 0.36 -6.86
CA LEU A 83 -11.35 1.44 -5.91
C LEU A 83 -12.56 1.53 -4.98
N VAL A 84 -12.31 1.74 -3.69
CA VAL A 84 -13.36 1.97 -2.70
C VAL A 84 -13.18 3.32 -2.00
N LEU A 85 -14.29 3.98 -1.66
CA LEU A 85 -14.32 5.12 -0.76
C LEU A 85 -14.81 4.63 0.60
N VAL A 86 -14.00 4.86 1.61
CA VAL A 86 -14.29 4.49 3.01
C VAL A 86 -14.65 5.74 3.79
N ASP A 87 -15.79 5.72 4.46
CA ASP A 87 -16.16 6.74 5.44
C ASP A 87 -15.24 6.63 6.64
N ARG A 88 -14.53 7.73 6.94
CA ARG A 88 -13.53 7.72 8.00
C ARG A 88 -14.13 7.54 9.39
N GLN A 89 -15.37 7.97 9.62
CA GLN A 89 -15.99 7.90 10.95
C GLN A 89 -16.56 6.53 11.25
N THR A 90 -17.17 5.88 10.24
CA THR A 90 -17.79 4.56 10.42
C THR A 90 -16.86 3.41 10.04
N GLY A 91 -15.91 3.63 9.13
CA GLY A 91 -15.09 2.58 8.52
C GLY A 91 -15.81 1.80 7.41
N GLU A 92 -17.03 2.21 7.05
CA GLU A 92 -17.84 1.54 6.03
C GLU A 92 -17.42 1.97 4.62
N ILE A 93 -17.50 1.04 3.67
CA ILE A 93 -17.38 1.35 2.24
C ILE A 93 -18.68 2.04 1.79
N VAL A 94 -18.58 3.31 1.43
CA VAL A 94 -19.73 4.12 0.97
C VAL A 94 -19.84 4.17 -0.54
N ARG A 95 -18.76 3.80 -1.26
CA ARG A 95 -18.76 3.75 -2.72
C ARG A 95 -17.68 2.81 -3.25
N THR A 96 -17.97 2.22 -4.41
CA THR A 96 -17.05 1.33 -5.14
C THR A 96 -17.06 1.70 -6.63
N TRP A 97 -15.87 1.73 -7.24
CA TRP A 97 -15.68 1.80 -8.69
C TRP A 97 -15.02 0.51 -9.16
N ASP A 98 -15.73 -0.23 -10.00
CA ASP A 98 -15.28 -1.48 -10.60
C ASP A 98 -14.75 -1.19 -12.02
N TYR A 99 -13.46 -1.40 -12.25
CA TYR A 99 -12.85 -1.05 -13.54
C TYR A 99 -13.31 -1.96 -14.68
N ARG A 100 -13.85 -3.16 -14.38
CA ARG A 100 -14.46 -4.04 -15.38
C ARG A 100 -15.72 -3.44 -16.01
N GLU A 101 -16.37 -2.48 -15.34
CA GLU A 101 -17.52 -1.76 -15.86
C GLU A 101 -17.11 -0.50 -16.66
N ILE A 102 -15.85 -0.07 -16.53
CA ILE A 102 -15.35 1.18 -17.10
C ILE A 102 -14.48 0.93 -18.33
N LEU A 103 -13.68 -0.13 -18.31
CA LEU A 103 -12.68 -0.45 -19.32
C LEU A 103 -13.02 -1.73 -20.08
N PRO A 104 -12.41 -1.96 -21.27
CA PRO A 104 -12.65 -3.16 -22.07
C PRO A 104 -12.01 -4.39 -21.42
N TYR A 105 -12.59 -4.86 -20.34
CA TYR A 105 -12.18 -6.08 -19.64
C TYR A 105 -12.18 -7.27 -20.61
N ASN A 106 -11.29 -8.24 -20.40
CA ASN A 106 -11.05 -9.39 -21.29
C ASN A 106 -10.57 -9.02 -22.71
N CYS A 107 -9.85 -7.91 -22.84
CA CYS A 107 -9.21 -7.51 -24.08
C CYS A 107 -7.67 -7.67 -23.98
N PRO A 108 -7.11 -8.89 -24.17
CA PRO A 108 -5.67 -9.14 -23.96
C PRO A 108 -4.75 -8.33 -24.87
N THR A 109 -5.27 -7.72 -25.93
CA THR A 109 -4.48 -6.87 -26.83
C THR A 109 -4.09 -5.55 -26.16
N THR A 110 -4.78 -5.14 -25.08
CA THR A 110 -4.44 -3.95 -24.30
C THR A 110 -3.39 -4.21 -23.24
N TYR A 111 -3.11 -5.48 -22.94
CA TYR A 111 -2.31 -5.88 -21.80
C TYR A 111 -0.82 -5.60 -22.00
N SER A 112 -0.15 -5.18 -20.91
CA SER A 112 1.31 -5.13 -20.84
C SER A 112 1.94 -6.52 -20.87
N GLY A 113 3.27 -6.56 -20.97
CA GLY A 113 4.01 -7.83 -20.98
C GLY A 113 3.90 -8.67 -19.71
N SER A 114 3.61 -8.05 -18.58
CA SER A 114 3.47 -8.71 -17.27
C SER A 114 2.03 -9.11 -16.93
N ALA A 115 1.05 -8.64 -17.68
CA ALA A 115 -0.36 -8.85 -17.39
C ALA A 115 -0.80 -10.29 -17.53
N SER A 116 -1.83 -10.65 -16.79
CA SER A 116 -2.59 -11.88 -16.92
C SER A 116 -4.09 -11.60 -16.90
N ALA A 117 -4.91 -12.58 -17.27
CA ALA A 117 -6.37 -12.41 -17.16
C ALA A 117 -6.84 -12.26 -15.69
N HIS A 118 -6.08 -12.79 -14.74
CA HIS A 118 -6.35 -12.67 -13.31
C HIS A 118 -5.97 -11.29 -12.78
N ASP A 119 -4.79 -10.80 -13.14
CA ASP A 119 -4.28 -9.49 -12.77
C ASP A 119 -4.11 -8.65 -14.06
N TRP A 120 -5.24 -8.15 -14.54
CA TRP A 120 -5.34 -7.52 -15.86
C TRP A 120 -5.11 -6.00 -15.83
N PHE A 121 -5.39 -5.35 -14.70
CA PHE A 121 -5.26 -3.90 -14.54
C PHE A 121 -4.08 -3.52 -13.64
N HIS A 122 -3.93 -4.17 -12.49
CA HIS A 122 -2.88 -3.93 -11.51
C HIS A 122 -2.82 -2.45 -11.10
N ASN A 123 -3.87 -1.99 -10.41
CA ASN A 123 -3.92 -0.61 -9.95
C ASN A 123 -2.89 -0.36 -8.84
N ASN A 124 -1.98 0.56 -9.06
CA ASN A 124 -0.90 0.83 -8.10
C ASN A 124 -0.86 2.27 -7.55
N ALA A 125 -1.70 3.17 -8.04
CA ALA A 125 -1.79 4.53 -7.52
C ALA A 125 -3.17 5.13 -7.73
N VAL A 126 -3.58 5.99 -6.79
CA VAL A 126 -4.83 6.77 -6.82
C VAL A 126 -4.57 8.23 -6.48
N TRP A 127 -5.17 9.13 -7.23
CA TRP A 127 -5.16 10.56 -6.98
C TRP A 127 -6.53 11.16 -7.23
N TYR A 128 -7.08 11.90 -6.26
CA TYR A 128 -8.30 12.69 -6.45
C TYR A 128 -7.94 14.16 -6.71
N ASP A 129 -8.48 14.70 -7.78
CA ASP A 129 -8.37 16.12 -8.11
C ASP A 129 -9.71 16.83 -7.90
N LYS A 130 -9.78 17.64 -6.86
CA LYS A 130 -10.97 18.43 -6.52
C LYS A 130 -11.34 19.45 -7.59
N LYS A 131 -10.36 20.00 -8.32
CA LYS A 131 -10.62 21.03 -9.34
C LYS A 131 -11.47 20.49 -10.48
N THR A 132 -11.30 19.23 -10.79
CA THR A 132 -11.99 18.55 -11.87
C THR A 132 -13.03 17.53 -11.40
N ASP A 133 -13.15 17.34 -10.08
CA ASP A 133 -13.96 16.32 -9.42
C ASP A 133 -13.76 14.94 -10.06
N SER A 134 -12.48 14.56 -10.19
CA SER A 134 -12.11 13.33 -10.90
C SER A 134 -11.01 12.54 -10.18
N ILE A 135 -10.94 11.26 -10.49
CA ILE A 135 -9.96 10.33 -9.95
C ILE A 135 -9.01 9.89 -11.06
N THR A 136 -7.71 10.00 -10.80
CA THR A 136 -6.66 9.50 -11.67
C THR A 136 -6.09 8.20 -11.09
N LEU A 137 -5.97 7.16 -11.91
CA LEU A 137 -5.60 5.80 -11.52
C LEU A 137 -4.48 5.29 -12.43
N SER A 138 -3.49 4.62 -11.86
CA SER A 138 -2.41 4.00 -12.63
C SER A 138 -2.63 2.50 -12.78
N GLY A 139 -2.92 2.05 -14.00
CA GLY A 139 -3.05 0.64 -14.37
C GLY A 139 -1.76 0.11 -14.98
N ARG A 140 -0.92 -0.53 -14.16
CA ARG A 140 0.38 -1.07 -14.57
C ARG A 140 0.24 -2.01 -15.76
N HIS A 141 -0.69 -2.96 -15.66
CA HIS A 141 -0.87 -4.02 -16.66
C HIS A 141 -1.65 -3.60 -17.90
N GLN A 142 -1.98 -2.31 -18.00
CA GLN A 142 -2.53 -1.69 -19.20
C GLN A 142 -1.54 -0.72 -19.88
N ASP A 143 -0.36 -0.48 -19.27
CA ASP A 143 0.54 0.61 -19.66
C ASP A 143 -0.20 1.94 -19.78
N ALA A 144 -1.10 2.20 -18.84
CA ALA A 144 -2.00 3.33 -18.95
C ALA A 144 -2.35 3.96 -17.59
N VAL A 145 -2.47 5.27 -17.61
CA VAL A 145 -3.11 6.06 -16.56
C VAL A 145 -4.50 6.43 -17.05
N ILE A 146 -5.52 6.19 -16.25
CA ILE A 146 -6.90 6.54 -16.57
C ILE A 146 -7.41 7.62 -15.63
N ASN A 147 -8.36 8.40 -16.09
CA ASN A 147 -9.08 9.34 -15.25
C ASN A 147 -10.59 9.10 -15.39
N ILE A 148 -11.27 9.07 -14.27
CA ILE A 148 -12.71 8.86 -14.18
C ILE A 148 -13.37 10.02 -13.45
N ASP A 149 -14.58 10.34 -13.83
CA ASP A 149 -15.42 11.29 -13.10
C ASP A 149 -15.79 10.73 -11.72
N PHE A 150 -15.58 11.53 -10.67
CA PHE A 150 -15.84 11.07 -9.30
C PHE A 150 -17.31 10.76 -9.06
N GLN A 151 -18.25 11.54 -9.61
CA GLN A 151 -19.68 11.41 -9.33
C GLN A 151 -20.33 10.28 -10.14
N THR A 152 -19.91 10.09 -11.37
CA THR A 152 -20.58 9.12 -12.28
C THR A 152 -19.78 7.84 -12.48
N GLY A 153 -18.46 7.87 -12.28
CA GLY A 153 -17.54 6.79 -12.63
C GLY A 153 -17.22 6.72 -14.12
N ALA A 154 -17.74 7.66 -14.92
CA ALA A 154 -17.50 7.67 -16.35
C ALA A 154 -16.02 7.92 -16.69
N LEU A 155 -15.50 7.23 -17.69
CA LEU A 155 -14.14 7.42 -18.17
C LEU A 155 -14.01 8.80 -18.85
N ASN A 156 -13.06 9.61 -18.40
CA ASN A 156 -12.77 10.91 -18.96
C ASN A 156 -11.67 10.84 -20.05
N TRP A 157 -10.55 10.19 -19.71
CA TRP A 157 -9.42 10.06 -20.63
C TRP A 157 -8.48 8.91 -20.22
N ILE A 158 -7.63 8.51 -21.18
CA ILE A 158 -6.57 7.52 -21.03
C ILE A 158 -5.24 8.14 -21.53
N LEU A 159 -4.21 8.04 -20.68
CA LEU A 159 -2.83 8.40 -21.01
C LEU A 159 -2.00 7.12 -21.09
N GLY A 160 -1.48 6.80 -22.25
CA GLY A 160 -0.66 5.62 -22.50
C GLY A 160 -0.55 5.33 -23.99
N ASP A 161 0.24 4.29 -24.33
CA ASP A 161 0.34 3.83 -25.71
C ASP A 161 -1.01 3.23 -26.17
N PRO A 162 -1.63 3.78 -27.25
CA PRO A 162 -2.91 3.29 -27.77
C PRO A 162 -2.80 1.95 -28.49
N GLU A 163 -1.61 1.38 -28.67
CA GLU A 163 -1.44 0.09 -29.36
C GLU A 163 -2.25 -1.01 -28.65
N GLY A 164 -3.01 -1.78 -29.45
CA GLY A 164 -3.81 -2.90 -28.96
C GLY A 164 -5.17 -2.54 -28.37
N TRP A 165 -5.47 -1.25 -28.17
CA TRP A 165 -6.76 -0.80 -27.67
C TRP A 165 -7.85 -0.81 -28.73
N PRO A 166 -9.14 -1.07 -28.40
CA PRO A 166 -10.25 -0.97 -29.32
C PRO A 166 -10.34 0.45 -29.89
N LYS A 167 -10.63 0.53 -31.20
CA LYS A 167 -10.65 1.79 -31.95
C LYS A 167 -11.51 2.87 -31.27
N GLU A 168 -12.67 2.48 -30.74
CA GLU A 168 -13.58 3.40 -30.06
C GLU A 168 -12.97 4.06 -28.82
N TYR A 169 -12.11 3.33 -28.07
CA TYR A 169 -11.40 3.89 -26.94
C TYR A 169 -10.31 4.84 -27.40
N VAL A 170 -9.55 4.47 -28.42
CA VAL A 170 -8.49 5.31 -28.99
C VAL A 170 -9.05 6.63 -29.49
N GLU A 171 -10.15 6.60 -30.22
CA GLU A 171 -10.78 7.80 -30.79
C GLU A 171 -11.44 8.70 -29.72
N ASN A 172 -11.94 8.10 -28.63
CA ASN A 172 -12.72 8.85 -27.66
C ASN A 172 -11.95 9.27 -26.41
N TYR A 173 -10.88 8.57 -26.02
CA TYR A 173 -10.26 8.77 -24.70
C TYR A 173 -8.76 9.02 -24.72
N PHE A 174 -8.02 8.60 -25.76
CA PHE A 174 -6.58 8.76 -25.80
C PHE A 174 -6.14 10.15 -26.25
N PHE A 175 -4.96 10.56 -25.79
CA PHE A 175 -4.28 11.76 -26.21
C PHE A 175 -3.37 11.48 -27.41
N ARG A 176 -3.22 12.47 -28.29
CA ARG A 176 -2.30 12.44 -29.42
C ARG A 176 -0.98 13.13 -29.03
N PRO A 177 0.17 12.44 -29.14
CA PRO A 177 1.46 13.04 -28.85
C PRO A 177 1.76 14.26 -29.73
N VAL A 178 2.34 15.31 -29.13
CA VAL A 178 2.84 16.51 -29.77
C VAL A 178 4.18 16.92 -29.18
N GLY A 179 5.05 17.50 -29.98
CA GLY A 179 6.39 17.89 -29.55
C GLY A 179 7.40 16.74 -29.63
N ASP A 180 8.68 17.09 -29.53
CA ASP A 180 9.81 16.17 -29.58
C ASP A 180 10.86 16.66 -28.54
N PRO A 181 11.42 15.79 -27.69
CA PRO A 181 11.20 14.34 -27.64
C PRO A 181 9.88 13.96 -26.96
N PHE A 182 9.30 12.82 -27.37
CA PHE A 182 8.15 12.19 -26.72
C PHE A 182 8.32 10.67 -26.68
N GLU A 183 8.06 10.08 -25.52
CA GLU A 183 8.03 8.63 -25.32
C GLU A 183 6.91 8.27 -24.33
N TRP A 184 6.19 7.18 -24.59
CA TRP A 184 5.20 6.62 -23.67
C TRP A 184 5.86 6.01 -22.42
N SER A 185 5.09 5.92 -21.34
CA SER A 185 5.42 5.15 -20.15
C SER A 185 4.94 3.70 -20.28
N TYR A 186 5.66 2.78 -19.64
CA TYR A 186 5.33 1.36 -19.64
C TYR A 186 5.42 0.79 -18.23
N GLU A 187 4.37 0.07 -17.81
CA GLU A 187 4.21 -0.53 -16.48
C GLU A 187 4.45 0.46 -15.33
N GLN A 188 4.02 1.70 -15.51
CA GLN A 188 4.27 2.84 -14.62
C GLN A 188 3.68 2.65 -13.22
N HIS A 189 4.26 3.37 -12.24
CA HIS A 189 3.83 3.43 -10.86
C HIS A 189 3.75 4.87 -10.34
N GLY A 190 3.01 5.04 -9.22
CA GLY A 190 3.08 6.25 -8.42
C GLY A 190 2.64 7.52 -9.15
N VAL A 191 1.46 7.51 -9.78
CA VAL A 191 0.93 8.68 -10.49
C VAL A 191 0.59 9.82 -9.53
N VAL A 192 0.98 11.03 -9.92
CA VAL A 192 0.69 12.29 -9.22
C VAL A 192 0.07 13.27 -10.21
N VAL A 193 -0.96 14.01 -9.80
CA VAL A 193 -1.49 15.14 -10.56
C VAL A 193 -0.89 16.42 -10.00
N CYS A 194 -0.09 17.10 -10.82
CA CYS A 194 0.54 18.36 -10.44
C CYS A 194 -0.49 19.51 -10.29
N PRO A 195 -0.18 20.60 -9.56
CA PRO A 195 -1.12 21.69 -9.33
C PRO A 195 -1.63 22.40 -10.60
N ASP A 196 -0.89 22.34 -11.69
CA ASP A 196 -1.26 22.87 -13.01
C ASP A 196 -2.06 21.88 -13.87
N GLY A 197 -2.25 20.65 -13.39
CA GLY A 197 -2.98 19.59 -14.07
C GLY A 197 -2.11 18.66 -14.91
N ASP A 198 -0.79 18.84 -14.92
CA ASP A 198 0.14 17.90 -15.53
C ASP A 198 0.13 16.56 -14.77
N ILE A 199 0.47 15.50 -15.48
CA ILE A 199 0.53 14.15 -14.92
C ILE A 199 1.99 13.73 -14.79
N MET A 200 2.38 13.37 -13.56
CA MET A 200 3.72 12.91 -13.27
C MET A 200 3.66 11.46 -12.76
N MET A 201 4.65 10.64 -13.13
CA MET A 201 4.71 9.24 -12.74
C MET A 201 6.12 8.68 -12.84
N PHE A 202 6.35 7.54 -12.21
CA PHE A 202 7.53 6.73 -12.46
C PHE A 202 7.24 5.77 -13.62
N ASP A 203 7.91 5.97 -14.76
CA ASP A 203 7.92 5.09 -15.92
C ASP A 203 8.93 3.96 -15.66
N ASN A 204 8.44 2.78 -15.25
CA ASN A 204 9.30 1.64 -14.99
C ASN A 204 10.04 1.18 -16.25
N GLY A 205 9.42 1.37 -17.42
CA GLY A 205 10.02 1.01 -18.69
C GLY A 205 10.20 -0.48 -18.88
N HIS A 206 9.40 -1.29 -18.17
CA HIS A 206 9.46 -2.74 -18.27
C HIS A 206 8.99 -3.15 -19.68
N TYR A 207 9.83 -3.88 -20.39
CA TYR A 207 9.67 -4.28 -21.78
C TYR A 207 9.58 -3.13 -22.82
N ARG A 208 9.11 -1.94 -22.49
CA ARG A 208 8.87 -0.77 -23.37
C ARG A 208 8.13 -1.09 -24.67
N SER A 209 7.26 -2.09 -24.64
CA SER A 209 6.43 -2.53 -25.76
C SER A 209 5.37 -3.51 -25.25
N LYS A 210 4.20 -3.50 -25.91
CA LYS A 210 3.17 -4.54 -25.72
C LYS A 210 3.43 -5.79 -26.56
N ARG A 211 4.38 -5.74 -27.49
CA ARG A 211 4.71 -6.86 -28.39
C ARG A 211 5.98 -7.57 -27.96
N LYS A 212 5.91 -8.86 -27.75
CA LYS A 212 7.03 -9.71 -27.30
C LYS A 212 8.27 -9.66 -28.22
N ASP A 213 8.07 -9.47 -29.52
CA ASP A 213 9.14 -9.38 -30.52
C ASP A 213 9.90 -8.06 -30.47
N SER A 214 9.36 -7.06 -29.75
CA SER A 214 9.92 -5.73 -29.58
C SER A 214 10.32 -5.41 -28.14
N TYR A 215 10.36 -6.39 -27.25
CA TYR A 215 10.73 -6.18 -25.85
C TYR A 215 12.16 -5.72 -25.69
N SER A 216 12.35 -4.60 -24.99
CA SER A 216 13.66 -4.16 -24.51
C SER A 216 14.13 -5.05 -23.36
N ARG A 217 15.41 -5.42 -23.37
CA ARG A 217 16.04 -6.17 -22.29
C ARG A 217 16.46 -5.24 -21.15
N ALA A 218 16.50 -5.72 -19.93
CA ALA A 218 16.88 -4.92 -18.74
C ALA A 218 18.16 -4.14 -18.92
N LYS A 219 19.21 -4.78 -19.49
CA LYS A 219 20.50 -4.16 -19.77
C LYS A 219 20.46 -3.04 -20.80
N ASP A 220 19.44 -3.03 -21.66
CA ASP A 220 19.24 -2.06 -22.77
C ASP A 220 18.05 -1.13 -22.47
N SER A 221 17.43 -1.26 -21.28
CA SER A 221 16.28 -0.49 -20.83
C SER A 221 16.68 0.60 -19.82
N TYR A 222 15.72 1.37 -19.40
CA TYR A 222 15.85 2.40 -18.37
C TYR A 222 14.50 2.63 -17.69
N SER A 223 14.54 3.12 -16.46
CA SER A 223 13.40 3.71 -15.76
C SER A 223 13.61 5.20 -15.58
N ARG A 224 12.51 5.93 -15.34
CA ARG A 224 12.57 7.39 -15.17
C ARG A 224 11.37 7.94 -14.43
N GLY A 225 11.54 9.06 -13.73
CA GLY A 225 10.45 9.99 -13.48
C GLY A 225 10.09 10.73 -14.76
N VAL A 226 8.82 10.89 -15.08
CA VAL A 226 8.37 11.63 -16.26
C VAL A 226 7.16 12.48 -15.94
N ARG A 227 7.10 13.68 -16.54
CA ARG A 227 5.96 14.60 -16.44
C ARG A 227 5.41 14.89 -17.84
N TYR A 228 4.09 14.75 -17.97
CA TYR A 228 3.35 15.01 -19.20
C TYR A 228 2.38 16.17 -18.99
N HIS A 229 2.41 17.13 -19.90
CA HIS A 229 1.36 18.12 -20.06
C HIS A 229 0.25 17.56 -20.95
N ILE A 230 -1.00 17.60 -20.48
CA ILE A 230 -2.18 17.15 -21.22
C ILE A 230 -3.09 18.34 -21.53
N ASP A 231 -3.42 18.51 -22.80
CA ASP A 231 -4.48 19.41 -23.25
C ASP A 231 -5.75 18.60 -23.48
N ARG A 232 -6.75 18.79 -22.62
CA ARG A 232 -8.00 18.02 -22.64
C ARG A 232 -8.95 18.45 -23.76
N GLU A 233 -8.85 19.71 -24.22
CA GLU A 233 -9.68 20.26 -25.30
C GLU A 233 -9.18 19.77 -26.65
N GLU A 234 -7.89 19.95 -26.91
CA GLU A 234 -7.23 19.53 -28.16
C GLU A 234 -6.87 18.04 -28.17
N ARG A 235 -7.00 17.36 -27.03
CA ARG A 235 -6.63 15.97 -26.80
C ARG A 235 -5.20 15.68 -27.23
N THR A 236 -4.29 16.53 -26.76
CA THR A 236 -2.86 16.37 -27.02
C THR A 236 -2.08 16.14 -25.73
N ILE A 237 -0.94 15.49 -25.88
CA ILE A 237 -0.01 15.20 -24.77
C ILE A 237 1.40 15.56 -25.20
N ARG A 238 2.14 16.20 -24.30
CA ARG A 238 3.54 16.57 -24.51
C ARG A 238 4.36 16.15 -23.30
N GLN A 239 5.51 15.52 -23.53
CA GLN A 239 6.48 15.29 -22.49
C GLN A 239 7.18 16.62 -22.16
N VAL A 240 7.13 17.05 -20.90
CA VAL A 240 7.67 18.35 -20.46
C VAL A 240 8.90 18.22 -19.58
N TRP A 241 9.07 17.07 -18.93
CA TRP A 241 10.23 16.78 -18.09
C TRP A 241 10.46 15.28 -17.95
N GLN A 242 11.71 14.87 -17.71
CA GLN A 242 12.09 13.52 -17.29
C GLN A 242 13.43 13.53 -16.56
N TYR A 243 13.64 12.51 -15.70
CA TYR A 243 14.93 12.20 -15.08
C TYR A 243 15.07 10.69 -14.87
N GLY A 244 16.27 10.15 -15.15
CA GLY A 244 16.61 8.74 -14.92
C GLY A 244 16.95 7.98 -16.20
N LYS A 245 16.45 8.41 -17.37
CA LYS A 245 16.76 7.77 -18.67
C LYS A 245 18.25 7.72 -18.94
N GLU A 246 18.97 8.77 -18.62
CA GLU A 246 20.41 8.94 -18.81
C GLU A 246 21.26 8.00 -17.92
N ARG A 247 20.64 7.42 -16.89
CA ARG A 247 21.27 6.46 -16.00
C ARG A 247 21.20 5.02 -16.52
N GLY A 248 20.36 4.76 -17.52
CA GLY A 248 20.22 3.47 -18.17
C GLY A 248 19.85 2.34 -17.21
N ALA A 249 20.49 1.18 -17.37
CA ALA A 249 20.22 -0.03 -16.58
C ALA A 249 20.55 0.11 -15.09
N ASP A 250 21.43 1.03 -14.70
CA ASP A 250 21.80 1.26 -13.30
C ASP A 250 20.66 1.90 -12.48
N PHE A 251 19.66 2.43 -13.17
CA PHE A 251 18.46 3.00 -12.56
C PHE A 251 17.19 2.21 -12.92
N PHE A 252 17.35 1.12 -13.68
CA PHE A 252 16.22 0.31 -14.14
C PHE A 252 15.55 -0.45 -13.00
N SER A 253 14.24 -0.26 -12.88
CA SER A 253 13.40 -0.91 -11.89
C SER A 253 12.08 -1.34 -12.53
N PRO A 254 11.88 -2.63 -12.81
CA PRO A 254 10.72 -3.12 -13.57
C PRO A 254 9.42 -3.13 -12.77
N TYR A 255 9.41 -2.75 -11.51
CA TYR A 255 8.24 -2.76 -10.62
C TYR A 255 8.41 -1.77 -9.46
N ILE A 256 7.34 -1.54 -8.67
CA ILE A 256 7.30 -0.58 -7.55
C ILE A 256 7.72 0.83 -7.95
N CYS A 257 8.27 1.65 -7.04
CA CYS A 257 8.74 3.01 -7.32
C CYS A 257 7.67 4.09 -7.23
N ASN A 258 8.11 5.33 -7.16
CA ASN A 258 7.24 6.50 -7.23
C ASN A 258 8.00 7.78 -7.59
N VAL A 259 7.23 8.83 -7.80
CA VAL A 259 7.69 10.21 -7.92
C VAL A 259 6.91 11.08 -6.93
N GLU A 260 7.52 12.20 -6.53
CA GLU A 260 6.85 13.23 -5.74
C GLU A 260 7.05 14.60 -6.38
N TYR A 261 5.98 15.39 -6.38
CA TYR A 261 6.00 16.80 -6.77
C TYR A 261 5.98 17.66 -5.50
N TYR A 262 7.03 18.41 -5.23
CA TYR A 262 7.09 19.31 -4.08
C TYR A 262 6.67 20.74 -4.46
N ASP A 263 7.29 21.28 -5.48
CA ASP A 263 6.93 22.52 -6.13
C ASP A 263 7.50 22.55 -7.56
N GLU A 264 7.28 23.62 -8.30
CA GLU A 264 7.77 23.73 -9.68
C GLU A 264 9.30 23.64 -9.73
N GLY A 265 9.78 22.65 -10.46
CA GLY A 265 11.20 22.34 -10.58
C GLY A 265 11.81 21.62 -9.36
N ARG A 266 11.00 21.19 -8.36
CA ARG A 266 11.49 20.36 -7.24
C ARG A 266 10.74 19.06 -7.18
N TYR A 267 11.44 17.98 -7.48
CA TYR A 267 10.86 16.65 -7.59
C TYR A 267 11.67 15.61 -6.81
N MET A 268 11.03 14.52 -6.43
CA MET A 268 11.70 13.31 -6.01
C MET A 268 11.43 12.21 -7.02
N VAL A 269 12.44 11.40 -7.32
CA VAL A 269 12.33 10.19 -8.13
C VAL A 269 12.93 9.04 -7.35
N HIS A 270 12.13 8.01 -7.11
CA HIS A 270 12.53 6.82 -6.38
C HIS A 270 12.49 5.58 -7.28
N SER A 271 13.67 5.03 -7.61
CA SER A 271 13.84 3.75 -8.27
C SER A 271 14.05 2.66 -7.21
N GLY A 272 12.98 1.93 -6.88
CA GLY A 272 12.93 1.08 -5.70
C GLY A 272 13.23 -0.40 -5.94
N GLY A 273 13.13 -0.88 -7.18
CA GLY A 273 13.20 -2.30 -7.53
C GLY A 273 14.43 -2.68 -8.37
N ILE A 274 15.56 -2.02 -8.17
CA ILE A 274 16.81 -2.31 -8.88
C ILE A 274 17.34 -3.66 -8.41
N ALA A 275 17.64 -4.56 -9.35
CA ALA A 275 18.14 -5.89 -9.02
C ALA A 275 19.14 -6.40 -10.07
N TYR A 276 20.16 -7.10 -9.59
CA TYR A 276 21.18 -7.74 -10.42
C TYR A 276 21.33 -9.22 -10.04
N LYS A 277 21.76 -10.02 -10.99
CA LYS A 277 22.21 -11.39 -10.75
C LYS A 277 23.54 -11.60 -11.44
N ASN A 278 24.58 -11.93 -10.66
CA ASN A 278 25.96 -12.06 -11.15
C ASN A 278 26.46 -10.82 -11.94
N GLY A 279 26.03 -9.63 -11.53
CA GLY A 279 26.39 -8.34 -12.15
C GLY A 279 25.56 -7.96 -13.38
N GLU A 280 24.58 -8.77 -13.80
CA GLU A 280 23.68 -8.45 -14.91
C GLU A 280 22.34 -7.99 -14.38
N PRO A 281 21.73 -6.92 -14.96
CA PRO A 281 20.40 -6.45 -14.56
C PRO A 281 19.34 -7.52 -14.78
N LEU A 282 18.44 -7.68 -13.80
CA LEU A 282 17.30 -8.60 -13.90
C LEU A 282 16.17 -8.01 -14.73
N GLU A 283 15.59 -8.83 -15.61
CA GLU A 283 14.46 -8.45 -16.48
C GLU A 283 13.11 -8.62 -15.80
N GLY A 284 13.07 -9.43 -14.77
CA GLY A 284 11.85 -9.74 -14.03
C GLY A 284 11.79 -9.01 -12.69
N LEU A 285 10.86 -9.49 -11.88
CA LEU A 285 10.67 -9.01 -10.53
C LEU A 285 11.84 -9.51 -9.66
N GLY A 286 12.80 -8.64 -9.41
CA GLY A 286 14.04 -8.97 -8.71
C GLY A 286 13.83 -9.63 -7.36
N SER A 287 12.68 -9.35 -6.72
CA SER A 287 12.30 -10.02 -5.47
C SER A 287 12.01 -11.52 -5.62
N MET A 288 11.66 -12.01 -6.80
CA MET A 288 11.50 -13.46 -7.04
C MET A 288 12.82 -14.15 -7.39
N ASP A 289 13.61 -13.47 -8.22
CA ASP A 289 14.88 -14.01 -8.73
C ASP A 289 16.09 -13.49 -7.91
N GLY A 290 15.86 -12.46 -7.09
CA GLY A 290 16.86 -11.73 -6.33
C GLY A 290 17.29 -12.40 -5.02
N THR A 291 16.98 -13.69 -4.85
CA THR A 291 17.40 -14.48 -3.70
C THR A 291 18.41 -15.52 -4.10
N GLY A 292 19.44 -15.68 -3.29
CA GLY A 292 20.49 -16.65 -3.51
C GLY A 292 21.84 -16.02 -3.87
N GLU A 293 22.80 -16.88 -4.12
CA GLU A 293 24.18 -16.45 -4.41
C GLU A 293 24.25 -15.62 -5.71
N GLY A 294 24.96 -14.51 -5.64
CA GLY A 294 25.15 -13.58 -6.75
C GLY A 294 24.02 -12.63 -7.03
N CYS A 295 22.99 -12.57 -6.16
CA CYS A 295 21.90 -11.61 -6.26
C CYS A 295 22.17 -10.35 -5.42
N GLU A 296 21.92 -9.19 -6.02
CA GLU A 296 22.05 -7.87 -5.39
C GLU A 296 20.76 -7.10 -5.61
N LEU A 297 20.22 -6.56 -4.52
CA LEU A 297 19.02 -5.70 -4.53
C LEU A 297 19.44 -4.29 -4.11
N ASN A 298 18.94 -3.29 -4.82
CA ASN A 298 19.23 -1.90 -4.54
C ASN A 298 17.97 -1.04 -4.72
N SER A 299 18.00 0.15 -4.13
CA SER A 299 17.09 1.24 -4.43
C SER A 299 17.83 2.57 -4.38
N ILE A 300 17.39 3.51 -5.22
CA ILE A 300 17.97 4.84 -5.33
C ILE A 300 16.84 5.87 -5.23
N THR A 301 16.98 6.82 -4.31
CA THR A 301 16.05 7.94 -4.17
C THR A 301 16.81 9.23 -4.46
N CYS A 302 16.34 10.00 -5.46
CA CYS A 302 16.93 11.28 -5.85
C CYS A 302 15.96 12.42 -5.57
N GLU A 303 16.43 13.50 -4.93
CA GLU A 303 15.72 14.79 -4.90
C GLU A 303 16.40 15.73 -5.91
N LEU A 304 15.59 16.38 -6.74
CA LEU A 304 16.05 17.26 -7.81
C LEU A 304 15.57 18.69 -7.62
N VAL A 305 16.41 19.64 -8.01
CA VAL A 305 16.08 21.05 -8.19
C VAL A 305 16.43 21.43 -9.63
N GLY A 306 15.42 21.64 -10.47
CA GLY A 306 15.61 21.67 -11.93
C GLY A 306 16.10 20.31 -12.43
N ASP A 307 17.25 20.31 -13.07
CA ASP A 307 17.91 19.09 -13.57
C ASP A 307 19.07 18.63 -12.65
N GLU A 308 19.28 19.31 -11.52
CA GLU A 308 20.38 19.00 -10.58
C GLU A 308 19.89 18.09 -9.47
N VAL A 309 20.60 16.97 -9.24
CA VAL A 309 20.38 16.09 -8.09
C VAL A 309 21.02 16.75 -6.86
N VAL A 310 20.17 17.18 -5.91
CA VAL A 310 20.61 17.83 -4.66
C VAL A 310 20.71 16.86 -3.49
N TYR A 311 20.10 15.70 -3.60
CA TYR A 311 20.16 14.62 -2.63
C TYR A 311 20.02 13.28 -3.32
N GLU A 312 20.84 12.30 -2.95
CA GLU A 312 20.74 10.92 -3.43
C GLU A 312 20.98 9.95 -2.28
N LEU A 313 20.04 9.02 -2.10
CA LEU A 313 20.09 7.95 -1.10
C LEU A 313 20.12 6.60 -1.80
N HIS A 314 21.12 5.77 -1.44
CA HIS A 314 21.20 4.37 -1.85
C HIS A 314 20.87 3.45 -0.67
N VAL A 315 20.00 2.48 -0.90
CA VAL A 315 19.68 1.45 0.09
C VAL A 315 19.94 0.08 -0.55
N PRO A 316 20.77 -0.80 0.08
CA PRO A 316 21.08 -2.12 -0.46
C PRO A 316 19.92 -3.12 -0.22
N SER A 317 18.75 -2.75 -0.71
CA SER A 317 17.52 -3.54 -0.66
C SER A 317 16.51 -2.94 -1.63
N ASN A 318 15.51 -3.72 -2.03
CA ASN A 318 14.36 -3.12 -2.69
C ASN A 318 13.51 -2.37 -1.68
N VAL A 319 13.05 -1.17 -2.06
CA VAL A 319 12.19 -0.30 -1.27
C VAL A 319 10.95 0.03 -2.09
N PHE A 320 9.77 -0.24 -1.55
CA PHE A 320 8.50 -0.11 -2.29
C PHE A 320 8.27 1.31 -2.78
N ARG A 321 8.33 2.29 -1.88
CA ARG A 321 8.19 3.73 -2.14
C ARG A 321 9.04 4.53 -1.18
N ALA A 322 9.34 5.76 -1.56
CA ALA A 322 9.91 6.77 -0.71
C ALA A 322 9.01 8.00 -0.68
N GLU A 323 8.82 8.57 0.50
CA GLU A 323 8.12 9.83 0.71
C GLU A 323 8.95 10.75 1.62
N LYS A 324 8.95 12.03 1.29
CA LYS A 324 9.50 13.06 2.18
C LYS A 324 8.37 13.58 3.06
N LEU A 325 8.27 13.06 4.25
CA LEU A 325 7.26 13.50 5.20
C LEU A 325 7.75 14.73 5.98
N PRO A 326 6.97 15.80 6.07
CA PRO A 326 7.30 16.90 6.96
C PRO A 326 7.28 16.39 8.41
N MET A 327 8.33 16.69 9.17
CA MET A 327 8.40 16.34 10.59
C MET A 327 7.32 17.09 11.39
N TYR A 328 7.02 18.31 10.97
CA TYR A 328 6.02 19.19 11.57
C TYR A 328 5.02 19.67 10.52
N TYR A 329 3.78 19.93 10.94
CA TYR A 329 2.83 20.66 10.10
C TYR A 329 3.29 22.08 9.85
N ALA A 330 2.97 22.63 8.68
CA ALA A 330 3.32 23.99 8.30
C ALA A 330 2.80 25.06 9.29
N ASN A 331 1.78 24.74 10.08
CA ASN A 331 1.15 25.63 11.04
C ASN A 331 1.34 25.22 12.51
N GLU A 332 2.16 24.20 12.78
CA GLU A 332 2.46 23.77 14.15
C GLU A 332 3.77 24.39 14.63
N THR A 333 3.69 25.14 15.70
CA THR A 333 4.84 25.43 16.54
C THR A 333 4.96 24.30 17.55
N ALA A 334 5.82 23.31 17.28
CA ALA A 334 6.10 22.27 18.25
C ALA A 334 7.09 22.79 19.29
N GLU A 335 6.62 23.00 20.51
CA GLU A 335 7.51 23.09 21.66
C GLU A 335 7.91 21.67 22.06
N LEU A 336 9.13 21.27 21.71
CA LEU A 336 9.70 20.03 22.17
C LEU A 336 10.06 20.14 23.64
N GLY A 337 9.21 19.61 24.51
CA GLY A 337 9.53 19.40 25.92
C GLY A 337 10.61 18.33 26.15
N VAL A 338 11.00 18.12 27.39
CA VAL A 338 11.85 16.98 27.76
C VAL A 338 11.03 15.71 27.54
N GLY A 339 11.52 14.85 26.64
CA GLY A 339 10.86 13.56 26.36
C GLY A 339 10.94 12.62 27.54
N GLU A 340 9.84 11.92 27.84
CA GLU A 340 9.80 10.81 28.78
C GLU A 340 9.65 9.51 27.98
N THR A 341 10.46 8.50 28.33
CA THR A 341 10.34 7.19 27.69
C THR A 341 9.14 6.46 28.31
N LEU A 342 8.09 6.29 27.52
CA LEU A 342 6.87 5.60 27.95
C LEU A 342 6.96 4.07 27.79
N GLY A 343 8.00 3.57 27.11
CA GLY A 343 8.21 2.15 26.85
C GLY A 343 8.65 1.89 25.40
N SER A 344 8.72 0.64 25.02
CA SER A 344 8.97 0.19 23.65
C SER A 344 7.74 -0.50 23.09
N MET A 345 7.40 -0.21 21.84
CA MET A 345 6.38 -0.97 21.10
C MET A 345 6.95 -2.32 20.66
N ASN A 346 6.15 -3.35 20.81
CA ASN A 346 6.39 -4.67 20.22
C ASN A 346 5.13 -5.12 19.48
N ARG A 347 5.16 -6.31 18.86
CA ARG A 347 4.03 -6.85 18.09
C ARG A 347 2.76 -7.12 18.93
N THR A 348 2.90 -7.19 20.23
CA THR A 348 1.82 -7.35 21.20
C THR A 348 1.54 -6.07 21.98
N GLY A 349 2.03 -4.92 21.48
CA GLY A 349 1.83 -3.62 22.13
C GLY A 349 0.36 -3.26 22.30
N GLU A 350 0.06 -2.57 23.38
CA GLU A 350 -1.27 -2.01 23.62
C GLU A 350 -1.66 -1.00 22.54
N PHE A 351 -2.89 -1.05 22.10
CA PHE A 351 -3.45 -0.02 21.23
C PHE A 351 -4.95 0.18 21.48
N GLU A 352 -5.42 1.38 21.23
CA GLU A 352 -6.82 1.71 21.26
C GLU A 352 -7.42 1.63 19.86
N THR A 353 -8.63 1.11 19.78
CA THR A 353 -9.42 1.11 18.55
C THR A 353 -10.74 1.84 18.81
N GLU A 354 -11.19 2.61 17.84
CA GLU A 354 -12.51 3.26 17.85
C GLU A 354 -13.60 2.36 17.28
N ILE A 355 -13.26 1.14 16.83
CA ILE A 355 -14.23 0.20 16.30
C ILE A 355 -15.18 -0.22 17.44
N PRO A 356 -16.49 0.00 17.29
CA PRO A 356 -17.46 -0.45 18.26
C PRO A 356 -17.40 -1.97 18.41
N ALA A 357 -17.17 -2.42 19.63
CA ALA A 357 -17.17 -3.85 19.95
C ALA A 357 -18.36 -4.17 20.85
N VAL A 358 -19.00 -5.31 20.58
CA VAL A 358 -20.17 -5.78 21.29
C VAL A 358 -19.78 -6.96 22.18
N SER A 359 -20.02 -6.87 23.49
CA SER A 359 -19.84 -8.01 24.40
C SER A 359 -20.93 -9.03 24.12
N THR A 360 -20.55 -10.26 23.82
CA THR A 360 -21.48 -11.38 23.58
C THR A 360 -21.98 -12.00 24.89
N GLY A 361 -21.20 -11.92 25.97
CA GLY A 361 -21.43 -12.66 27.20
C GLY A 361 -21.18 -14.17 27.05
N GLU A 362 -20.69 -14.63 25.92
CA GLU A 362 -20.43 -16.03 25.62
C GLU A 362 -18.95 -16.35 25.77
N LEU A 363 -18.61 -17.62 26.00
CA LEU A 363 -17.24 -18.08 25.95
C LEU A 363 -16.71 -18.07 24.51
N ILE A 364 -15.40 -17.86 24.37
CA ILE A 364 -14.73 -17.99 23.08
C ILE A 364 -15.03 -19.36 22.46
N PRO A 365 -15.39 -19.45 21.17
CA PRO A 365 -15.72 -20.70 20.52
C PRO A 365 -14.61 -21.75 20.62
N GLU A 366 -14.97 -23.01 20.85
CA GLU A 366 -14.05 -24.12 21.12
C GLU A 366 -12.98 -24.32 20.03
N HIS A 367 -13.30 -24.02 18.77
CA HIS A 367 -12.37 -24.22 17.66
C HIS A 367 -11.12 -23.33 17.73
N TYR A 368 -11.15 -22.24 18.49
CA TYR A 368 -9.96 -21.42 18.74
C TYR A 368 -8.97 -22.09 19.70
N ASN A 369 -9.35 -23.16 20.40
CA ASN A 369 -8.53 -23.87 21.40
C ASN A 369 -7.84 -22.90 22.37
N ALA A 370 -8.56 -21.86 22.81
CA ALA A 370 -8.01 -20.82 23.64
C ALA A 370 -7.66 -21.31 25.03
N SER A 371 -6.51 -20.92 25.54
CA SER A 371 -6.06 -21.17 26.89
C SER A 371 -5.40 -19.95 27.50
N VAL A 372 -5.53 -19.79 28.80
CA VAL A 372 -4.87 -18.74 29.58
C VAL A 372 -4.13 -19.40 30.72
N THR A 373 -2.85 -19.14 30.86
CA THR A 373 -1.99 -19.65 31.93
C THR A 373 -1.36 -18.49 32.67
N GLU A 374 -1.47 -18.50 33.99
CA GLU A 374 -0.77 -17.56 34.86
C GLU A 374 0.61 -18.12 35.22
N GLU A 375 1.65 -17.33 34.93
CA GLU A 375 3.02 -17.60 35.32
C GLU A 375 3.46 -16.61 36.43
N GLU A 376 4.66 -16.74 36.96
CA GLU A 376 5.15 -15.92 38.07
C GLU A 376 5.10 -14.41 37.76
N ASP A 377 5.61 -14.01 36.62
CA ASP A 377 5.75 -12.60 36.22
C ASP A 377 4.87 -12.18 35.01
N ARG A 378 4.13 -13.13 34.40
CA ARG A 378 3.37 -12.90 33.21
C ARG A 378 2.13 -13.76 33.07
N ILE A 379 1.27 -13.34 32.16
CA ILE A 379 0.10 -14.10 31.68
C ILE A 379 0.43 -14.60 30.27
N LEU A 380 0.23 -15.90 30.03
CA LEU A 380 0.30 -16.49 28.70
C LEU A 380 -1.13 -16.77 28.22
N PHE A 381 -1.49 -16.15 27.10
CA PHE A 381 -2.67 -16.49 26.30
C PHE A 381 -2.22 -17.24 25.06
N ASN A 382 -2.82 -18.37 24.76
CA ASN A 382 -2.61 -19.15 23.54
C ASN A 382 -3.94 -19.42 22.86
N ALA A 383 -4.02 -19.24 21.56
CA ALA A 383 -5.18 -19.63 20.76
C ALA A 383 -4.79 -19.85 19.29
N THR A 384 -5.67 -20.51 18.53
CA THR A 384 -5.51 -20.77 17.10
C THR A 384 -6.52 -19.93 16.32
N PHE A 385 -6.03 -19.09 15.42
CA PHE A 385 -6.83 -18.16 14.63
C PHE A 385 -6.77 -18.50 13.13
N GLU A 386 -7.84 -18.19 12.42
CA GLU A 386 -7.79 -18.10 10.96
C GLU A 386 -6.92 -16.90 10.54
N LYS A 387 -6.32 -16.98 9.36
CA LYS A 387 -5.46 -15.89 8.89
C LYS A 387 -6.27 -14.61 8.67
N GLY A 388 -5.73 -13.50 9.15
CA GLY A 388 -6.31 -12.17 8.93
C GLY A 388 -7.50 -11.83 9.82
N GLU A 389 -7.90 -12.70 10.75
CA GLU A 389 -8.91 -12.33 11.75
C GLU A 389 -8.42 -11.16 12.60
N LEU A 390 -9.31 -10.21 12.88
CA LEU A 390 -9.03 -9.19 13.88
C LEU A 390 -9.16 -9.81 15.27
N ALA A 391 -8.06 -9.87 16.00
CA ALA A 391 -8.04 -10.42 17.32
C ALA A 391 -7.24 -9.54 18.30
N MET A 392 -7.78 -9.35 19.50
CA MET A 392 -7.13 -8.66 20.61
C MET A 392 -7.35 -9.42 21.90
N LEU A 393 -6.32 -9.54 22.71
CA LEU A 393 -6.45 -9.94 24.10
C LEU A 393 -6.84 -8.70 24.92
N LEU A 394 -7.89 -8.81 25.71
CA LEU A 394 -8.38 -7.77 26.59
C LEU A 394 -8.19 -8.22 28.05
N LEU A 395 -7.49 -7.41 28.83
CA LEU A 395 -7.35 -7.60 30.29
C LEU A 395 -8.09 -6.46 30.97
N GLU A 396 -9.23 -6.76 31.60
CA GLU A 396 -10.07 -5.78 32.29
C GLU A 396 -9.88 -5.85 33.77
N GLU A 397 -9.39 -4.78 34.37
CA GLU A 397 -9.22 -4.65 35.82
C GLU A 397 -10.56 -4.36 36.50
N GLU A 398 -10.68 -4.67 37.78
CA GLU A 398 -11.85 -4.41 38.63
C GLU A 398 -12.29 -2.94 38.62
N ASN A 399 -11.35 -2.01 38.44
CA ASN A 399 -11.60 -0.58 38.35
C ASN A 399 -12.15 -0.12 36.99
N GLY A 400 -12.32 -1.04 36.02
CA GLY A 400 -12.82 -0.79 34.69
C GLY A 400 -11.76 -0.36 33.64
N VAL A 401 -10.48 -0.35 34.03
CA VAL A 401 -9.38 -0.16 33.04
C VAL A 401 -9.27 -1.40 32.18
N VAL A 402 -9.21 -1.22 30.87
CA VAL A 402 -9.07 -2.30 29.89
C VAL A 402 -7.75 -2.13 29.14
N HIS A 403 -6.85 -3.09 29.34
CA HIS A 403 -5.60 -3.22 28.60
C HIS A 403 -5.84 -4.05 27.34
N ARG A 404 -5.34 -3.60 26.19
CA ARG A 404 -5.59 -4.22 24.88
C ARG A 404 -4.29 -4.61 24.21
N TYR A 405 -4.17 -5.87 23.82
CA TYR A 405 -2.98 -6.43 23.19
C TYR A 405 -3.34 -7.02 21.84
N TYR A 406 -2.72 -6.48 20.78
CA TYR A 406 -2.92 -6.96 19.43
C TYR A 406 -2.41 -8.39 19.26
N ILE A 407 -3.21 -9.23 18.60
CA ILE A 407 -2.84 -10.59 18.26
C ILE A 407 -2.53 -10.67 16.76
N ASN A 408 -1.30 -11.01 16.42
CA ASN A 408 -0.90 -11.15 15.02
C ASN A 408 -1.39 -12.47 14.43
N THR A 409 -2.48 -12.40 13.68
CA THR A 409 -3.13 -13.53 13.00
C THR A 409 -2.67 -13.70 11.55
N SER A 410 -1.68 -12.92 11.10
CA SER A 410 -1.13 -13.03 9.75
C SER A 410 -0.57 -14.42 9.49
N ALA A 411 -0.79 -14.93 8.29
CA ALA A 411 -0.17 -16.17 7.85
C ALA A 411 1.37 -16.09 7.91
N ALA A 412 2.01 -17.18 8.30
CA ALA A 412 3.46 -17.24 8.35
C ALA A 412 4.05 -17.14 6.95
N LYS A 413 5.07 -16.29 6.78
CA LYS A 413 5.81 -16.16 5.52
C LYS A 413 6.89 -17.24 5.43
N ASN A 414 6.97 -17.89 4.29
CA ASN A 414 8.08 -18.80 3.97
C ASN A 414 9.22 -18.08 3.26
N PHE A 415 9.02 -16.85 2.83
CA PHE A 415 9.93 -16.07 2.03
C PHE A 415 9.82 -14.57 2.33
N GLU A 416 10.93 -13.84 2.29
CA GLU A 416 10.99 -12.44 2.71
C GLU A 416 10.68 -11.43 1.59
N ALA A 417 10.61 -11.86 0.34
CA ALA A 417 10.33 -10.95 -0.76
C ALA A 417 8.91 -10.38 -0.70
N MET A 418 8.82 -9.10 -0.88
CA MET A 418 7.63 -8.31 -0.54
C MET A 418 6.56 -8.32 -1.61
N CYS A 419 6.93 -8.14 -2.87
CA CYS A 419 5.95 -7.84 -3.92
C CYS A 419 5.43 -9.06 -4.65
N VAL A 420 6.26 -10.05 -4.83
CA VAL A 420 5.94 -11.25 -5.61
C VAL A 420 6.62 -12.46 -5.01
N GLY A 421 6.03 -13.61 -5.13
CA GLY A 421 6.60 -14.85 -4.64
C GLY A 421 6.62 -15.01 -3.12
N THR A 422 5.85 -14.23 -2.39
CA THR A 422 5.65 -14.47 -0.97
C THR A 422 4.79 -15.72 -0.82
N PHE A 423 5.41 -16.81 -0.43
CA PHE A 423 4.70 -18.05 -0.14
C PHE A 423 4.21 -17.99 1.31
N LEU A 424 2.92 -18.10 1.47
CA LEU A 424 2.28 -18.11 2.78
C LEU A 424 1.70 -19.48 3.06
N LYS A 425 1.81 -19.89 4.31
CA LYS A 425 1.00 -20.98 4.81
C LYS A 425 -0.44 -20.51 4.95
N ASN A 426 -1.37 -21.29 4.42
CA ASN A 426 -2.80 -21.02 4.55
C ASN A 426 -3.42 -21.64 5.81
N ASP A 427 -2.62 -22.38 6.58
CA ASP A 427 -3.09 -23.05 7.78
C ASP A 427 -3.47 -22.04 8.87
N PRO A 428 -4.44 -22.36 9.71
CA PRO A 428 -4.71 -21.60 10.93
C PRO A 428 -3.44 -21.42 11.76
N ARG A 429 -3.31 -20.27 12.40
CA ARG A 429 -2.11 -19.90 13.14
C ARG A 429 -2.35 -20.03 14.64
N ASN A 430 -1.56 -20.88 15.31
CA ASN A 430 -1.47 -20.89 16.75
C ASN A 430 -0.56 -19.74 17.21
N VAL A 431 -1.04 -18.92 18.13
CA VAL A 431 -0.37 -17.70 18.59
C VAL A 431 -0.26 -17.68 20.11
N ASP A 432 0.93 -17.37 20.59
CA ASP A 432 1.20 -17.07 22.00
C ASP A 432 1.26 -15.55 22.19
N VAL A 433 0.57 -15.07 23.22
CA VAL A 433 0.64 -13.69 23.68
C VAL A 433 1.08 -13.69 25.14
N TYR A 434 2.24 -13.08 25.39
CA TYR A 434 2.79 -12.93 26.73
C TYR A 434 2.56 -11.52 27.22
N VAL A 435 1.90 -11.37 28.35
CA VAL A 435 1.65 -10.10 29.01
C VAL A 435 2.34 -10.07 30.36
N ASN A 436 3.23 -9.09 30.56
CA ASN A 436 3.85 -8.88 31.86
C ASN A 436 2.79 -8.39 32.86
N LYS A 437 2.78 -8.96 34.08
CA LYS A 437 1.85 -8.57 35.16
C LYS A 437 2.15 -7.18 35.73
N SER A 438 3.35 -6.66 35.52
CA SER A 438 3.72 -5.32 35.98
C SER A 438 2.79 -4.28 35.40
N GLY A 439 2.12 -3.52 36.25
CA GLY A 439 1.16 -2.50 35.84
C GLY A 439 -0.30 -2.96 35.82
N LEU A 440 -0.58 -4.24 36.02
CA LEU A 440 -1.93 -4.75 36.29
C LEU A 440 -2.21 -4.74 37.80
N SER A 441 -3.46 -4.50 38.20
CA SER A 441 -3.86 -4.41 39.60
C SER A 441 -5.24 -5.00 39.86
N GLY A 442 -5.43 -5.53 41.10
CA GLY A 442 -6.72 -6.05 41.52
C GLY A 442 -7.14 -7.33 40.82
N GLU A 443 -8.45 -7.56 40.70
CA GLU A 443 -8.97 -8.68 39.90
C GLU A 443 -8.99 -8.32 38.43
N VAL A 444 -8.37 -9.15 37.58
CA VAL A 444 -8.29 -9.00 36.11
C VAL A 444 -9.12 -10.08 35.46
N THR A 445 -10.06 -9.66 34.61
CA THR A 445 -10.86 -10.55 33.75
C THR A 445 -10.22 -10.62 32.38
N VAL A 446 -10.02 -11.84 31.86
CA VAL A 446 -9.41 -12.07 30.53
C VAL A 446 -10.50 -12.29 29.51
N ARG A 447 -10.50 -11.46 28.45
CA ARG A 447 -11.43 -11.51 27.33
C ARG A 447 -10.69 -11.49 26.00
N VAL A 448 -11.37 -11.85 24.94
CA VAL A 448 -10.84 -11.80 23.56
C VAL A 448 -11.82 -11.07 22.66
N LEU A 449 -11.34 -10.05 21.99
CA LEU A 449 -12.04 -9.44 20.86
C LEU A 449 -11.73 -10.23 19.60
N LEU A 450 -12.75 -10.70 18.92
CA LEU A 450 -12.70 -11.34 17.61
C LEU A 450 -13.61 -10.56 16.67
N GLU A 451 -13.06 -10.01 15.63
CA GLU A 451 -13.78 -9.09 14.73
C GLU A 451 -14.41 -7.93 15.54
N ASN A 452 -15.71 -7.87 15.66
CA ASN A 452 -16.42 -6.85 16.43
C ASN A 452 -17.11 -7.44 17.69
N SER A 453 -16.75 -8.65 18.09
CA SER A 453 -17.40 -9.37 19.18
C SER A 453 -16.41 -9.67 20.31
N ILE A 454 -16.78 -9.32 21.54
CA ILE A 454 -15.97 -9.63 22.74
C ILE A 454 -16.50 -10.89 23.37
N TYR A 455 -15.63 -11.87 23.53
CA TYR A 455 -15.90 -13.17 24.16
C TYR A 455 -15.19 -13.29 25.50
N GLU A 456 -15.81 -14.03 26.41
CA GLU A 456 -15.21 -14.38 27.69
C GLU A 456 -14.25 -15.56 27.50
N THR A 457 -13.13 -15.57 28.23
CA THR A 457 -12.27 -16.77 28.33
C THR A 457 -12.67 -17.66 29.52
N GLY A 458 -13.51 -17.13 30.42
CA GLY A 458 -13.84 -17.78 31.70
C GLY A 458 -12.75 -17.64 32.74
N VAL A 459 -11.66 -16.93 32.46
CA VAL A 459 -10.51 -16.80 33.38
C VAL A 459 -10.51 -15.44 34.06
N ARG A 460 -10.33 -15.47 35.38
CA ARG A 460 -10.07 -14.31 36.23
C ARG A 460 -8.86 -14.58 37.09
N MET A 461 -8.05 -13.57 37.29
CA MET A 461 -6.81 -13.64 38.07
C MET A 461 -6.73 -12.47 39.02
N ARG A 462 -6.09 -12.68 40.18
CA ARG A 462 -5.84 -11.59 41.11
C ARG A 462 -4.37 -11.18 41.04
N MET A 463 -4.16 -9.95 40.69
CA MET A 463 -2.82 -9.34 40.70
C MET A 463 -2.49 -8.81 42.09
N GLU A 464 -1.24 -9.01 42.50
CA GLU A 464 -0.75 -8.57 43.81
C GLU A 464 -0.42 -7.07 43.86
#